data_4351ec53862b8ff961a95f7913edb7c4
#
_entry.id   4351ec53862b8ff961a95f7913edb7c4
#
_cell.length_a   1.000
_cell.length_b   1.000
_cell.length_c   1.000
_cell.angle_alpha   90.00
_cell.angle_beta   90.00
_cell.angle_gamma   90.00
#
_symmetry.space_group_name_H-M   'P 1'
#
loop_
_entity.id
_entity.type
_entity.pdbx_description
1 polymer ?
#
loop_
_entity_poly.entity_id
_entity_poly.type
_entity_poly.pdbx_seq_one_letter_code
_entity_poly.pdbx_strand_id
1 'polypeptide(L)'
;MDIIVTSGPILKDPNPAIGSGWISEGSFVCTLDFDSYLDGEAFREADKLATDDLGQLGFYREEGYFGGTPECYADLGEIASGNKPGRESERERTIAINLGLGLEDMATAIRVYQSAMDQGIGTKLPL
;
A
#
# COMPACT_ATOMS: atom_id res chain seq x y z
N MET A 1 -13.29 12.29 4.55
CA MET A 1 -12.44 12.11 3.33
C MET A 1 -12.37 10.62 3.07
N ASP A 2 -12.64 10.21 1.88
CA ASP A 2 -12.81 8.78 1.58
C ASP A 2 -11.49 8.07 1.23
N ILE A 3 -10.49 8.79 0.72
CA ILE A 3 -9.17 8.27 0.35
C ILE A 3 -8.07 9.18 0.86
N ILE A 4 -7.08 8.58 1.53
CA ILE A 4 -5.86 9.24 2.00
C ILE A 4 -4.67 8.52 1.35
N VAL A 5 -3.77 9.27 0.73
CA VAL A 5 -2.51 8.72 0.19
C VAL A 5 -1.36 9.49 0.81
N THR A 6 -0.39 8.76 1.38
CA THR A 6 0.86 9.34 1.85
C THR A 6 2.01 8.89 0.95
N SER A 7 2.93 9.81 0.61
CA SER A 7 4.05 9.54 -0.29
C SER A 7 5.21 10.48 0.03
N GLY A 8 5.76 10.35 1.21
CA GLY A 8 6.91 11.12 1.67
C GLY A 8 8.21 10.31 1.70
N PRO A 9 9.23 10.81 2.40
CA PRO A 9 10.46 10.04 2.62
C PRO A 9 10.20 8.82 3.52
N ILE A 10 10.87 7.72 3.19
CA ILE A 10 10.89 6.53 4.03
C ILE A 10 11.94 6.73 5.12
N LEU A 11 11.51 6.69 6.39
CA LEU A 11 12.34 6.98 7.55
C LEU A 11 12.35 5.81 8.53
N LYS A 12 13.51 5.49 9.13
CA LYS A 12 13.60 4.47 10.20
C LYS A 12 13.04 4.96 11.53
N ASP A 13 13.26 6.25 11.83
CA ASP A 13 12.75 6.92 13.02
C ASP A 13 11.80 8.04 12.59
N PRO A 14 10.57 7.69 12.17
CA PRO A 14 9.61 8.68 11.71
C PRO A 14 9.06 9.52 12.87
N ASN A 15 8.66 10.74 12.54
CA ASN A 15 7.82 11.57 13.41
C ASN A 15 6.46 11.74 12.72
N PRO A 16 5.56 10.74 12.86
CA PRO A 16 4.33 10.68 12.09
C PRO A 16 3.39 11.84 12.42
N ALA A 17 2.71 12.33 11.37
CA ALA A 17 1.81 13.47 11.48
C ALA A 17 0.33 13.06 11.60
N ILE A 18 -0.02 11.83 11.19
CA ILE A 18 -1.38 11.31 11.20
C ILE A 18 -1.54 10.38 12.39
N GLY A 19 -2.22 10.83 13.42
CA GLY A 19 -2.45 10.11 14.66
C GLY A 19 -3.84 9.49 14.76
N SER A 20 -4.08 8.89 15.92
CA SER A 20 -5.39 8.33 16.28
C SER A 20 -6.53 9.33 16.10
N GLY A 21 -7.65 8.87 15.57
CA GLY A 21 -8.87 9.66 15.35
C GLY A 21 -8.87 10.50 14.08
N TRP A 22 -7.78 10.50 13.31
CA TRP A 22 -7.71 11.26 12.04
C TRP A 22 -8.34 10.53 10.87
N ILE A 23 -8.38 9.20 10.92
CA ILE A 23 -8.94 8.36 9.87
C ILE A 23 -10.42 8.09 10.20
N SER A 24 -11.31 8.66 9.41
CA SER A 24 -12.76 8.47 9.59
C SER A 24 -13.20 7.05 9.23
N GLU A 25 -14.31 6.59 9.82
CA GLU A 25 -14.98 5.37 9.33
C GLU A 25 -15.23 5.43 7.83
N GLY A 26 -15.08 4.30 7.16
CA GLY A 26 -15.27 4.19 5.71
C GLY A 26 -14.09 4.68 4.86
N SER A 27 -13.02 5.21 5.45
CA SER A 27 -11.85 5.67 4.69
C SER A 27 -11.00 4.50 4.19
N PHE A 28 -10.33 4.75 3.06
CA PHE A 28 -9.21 3.95 2.58
C PHE A 28 -7.92 4.76 2.68
N VAL A 29 -6.89 4.17 3.25
CA VAL A 29 -5.56 4.77 3.35
C VAL A 29 -4.56 3.94 2.56
N CYS A 30 -3.75 4.61 1.75
CA CYS A 30 -2.68 4.01 0.96
C CYS A 30 -1.37 4.68 1.36
N THR A 31 -0.48 3.96 2.04
CA THR A 31 0.84 4.48 2.36
C THR A 31 1.86 3.99 1.35
N LEU A 32 2.60 4.93 0.75
CA LEU A 32 3.71 4.68 -0.19
C LEU A 32 5.06 5.01 0.44
N ASP A 33 5.05 5.37 1.71
CA ASP A 33 6.18 5.84 2.52
C ASP A 33 6.34 5.02 3.80
N PHE A 34 5.96 3.75 3.71
CA PHE A 34 5.94 2.81 4.82
C PHE A 34 5.03 3.32 5.95
N ASP A 35 5.56 3.50 7.16
CA ASP A 35 4.89 4.03 8.33
C ASP A 35 5.33 5.47 8.68
N SER A 36 5.95 6.19 7.72
CA SER A 36 6.58 7.47 8.02
C SER A 36 5.59 8.58 8.40
N TYR A 37 4.34 8.52 7.96
CA TYR A 37 3.32 9.55 8.21
C TYR A 37 2.19 9.11 9.15
N LEU A 38 1.92 7.81 9.28
CA LEU A 38 0.93 7.27 10.21
C LEU A 38 1.62 6.75 11.47
N ASP A 39 1.08 7.10 12.64
CA ASP A 39 1.55 6.49 13.88
C ASP A 39 0.95 5.08 14.09
N GLY A 40 1.51 4.33 15.03
CA GLY A 40 1.07 2.98 15.32
C GLY A 40 -0.38 2.88 15.80
N GLU A 41 -0.90 3.92 16.46
CA GLU A 41 -2.29 3.95 16.90
C GLU A 41 -3.25 4.16 15.72
N ALA A 42 -2.88 5.01 14.75
CA ALA A 42 -3.67 5.19 13.54
C ALA A 42 -3.75 3.88 12.72
N PHE A 43 -2.64 3.11 12.65
CA PHE A 43 -2.68 1.78 12.02
C PHE A 43 -3.58 0.79 12.76
N ARG A 44 -3.64 0.85 14.10
CA ARG A 44 -4.49 -0.04 14.91
C ARG A 44 -5.99 0.25 14.78
N GLU A 45 -6.37 1.42 14.29
CA GLU A 45 -7.77 1.76 13.99
C GLU A 45 -8.28 1.10 12.71
N ALA A 46 -7.41 0.50 11.91
CA ALA A 46 -7.82 -0.20 10.71
C ALA A 46 -8.60 -1.48 11.04
N ASP A 47 -9.77 -1.63 10.46
CA ASP A 47 -10.53 -2.88 10.49
C ASP A 47 -9.81 -3.95 9.64
N LYS A 48 -9.13 -3.53 8.56
CA LYS A 48 -8.27 -4.38 7.73
C LYS A 48 -7.01 -3.62 7.32
N LEU A 49 -5.87 -4.13 7.75
CA LEU A 49 -4.55 -3.68 7.38
C LEU A 49 -3.92 -4.69 6.43
N ALA A 50 -3.58 -4.28 5.23
CA ALA A 50 -2.95 -5.11 4.21
C ALA A 50 -1.61 -4.52 3.76
N THR A 51 -0.81 -5.35 3.10
CA THR A 51 0.43 -4.91 2.42
C THR A 51 0.51 -5.58 1.04
N ASP A 52 1.35 -5.09 0.18
CA ASP A 52 1.62 -5.70 -1.12
C ASP A 52 2.40 -7.02 -1.00
N ASP A 53 3.29 -7.17 0.00
CA ASP A 53 4.04 -8.41 0.26
C ASP A 53 4.37 -8.58 1.75
N LEU A 54 3.83 -9.62 2.38
CA LEU A 54 4.07 -9.93 3.80
C LEU A 54 5.51 -10.33 4.10
N GLY A 55 6.18 -10.99 3.16
CA GLY A 55 7.59 -11.38 3.32
C GLY A 55 8.52 -10.18 3.30
N GLN A 56 8.28 -9.25 2.36
CA GLN A 56 9.03 -7.99 2.27
C GLN A 56 8.78 -7.11 3.49
N LEU A 57 7.54 -7.02 3.97
CA LEU A 57 7.21 -6.31 5.21
C LEU A 57 7.99 -6.88 6.41
N GLY A 58 8.02 -8.22 6.53
CA GLY A 58 8.78 -8.90 7.58
C GLY A 58 10.26 -8.56 7.53
N PHE A 59 10.87 -8.59 6.35
CA PHE A 59 12.27 -8.21 6.15
C PHE A 59 12.53 -6.76 6.62
N TYR A 60 11.69 -5.80 6.24
CA TYR A 60 11.87 -4.41 6.67
C TYR A 60 11.66 -4.21 8.18
N ARG A 61 10.82 -5.02 8.83
CA ARG A 61 10.71 -5.03 10.29
C ARG A 61 12.02 -5.47 10.96
N GLU A 62 12.67 -6.51 10.44
CA GLU A 62 13.99 -6.95 10.93
C GLU A 62 15.06 -5.87 10.73
N GLU A 63 14.92 -5.08 9.65
CA GLU A 63 15.77 -3.91 9.37
C GLU A 63 15.45 -2.67 10.24
N GLY A 64 14.44 -2.74 11.10
CA GLY A 64 14.09 -1.69 12.06
C GLY A 64 13.07 -0.66 11.59
N TYR A 65 12.31 -0.94 10.52
CA TYR A 65 11.13 -0.18 10.12
C TYR A 65 9.88 -0.76 10.78
N PHE A 66 8.75 -0.07 10.71
CA PHE A 66 7.45 -0.55 11.18
C PHE A 66 7.39 -0.92 12.66
N GLY A 67 8.19 -0.29 13.52
CA GLY A 67 8.27 -0.63 14.94
C GLY A 67 6.97 -0.46 15.72
N GLY A 68 6.08 0.42 15.28
CA GLY A 68 4.77 0.64 15.88
C GLY A 68 3.60 0.03 15.12
N THR A 69 3.84 -0.52 13.92
CA THR A 69 2.80 -0.98 13.01
C THR A 69 2.35 -2.40 13.38
N PRO A 70 1.03 -2.66 13.51
CA PRO A 70 0.50 -3.98 13.82
C PRO A 70 0.70 -4.98 12.67
N GLU A 71 0.40 -6.26 12.94
CA GLU A 71 0.44 -7.30 11.91
C GLU A 71 -0.61 -7.05 10.83
N CYS A 72 -0.22 -7.29 9.56
CA CYS A 72 -1.16 -7.21 8.46
C CYS A 72 -2.09 -8.41 8.43
N TYR A 73 -3.36 -8.14 8.14
CA TYR A 73 -4.41 -9.12 7.94
C TYR A 73 -4.14 -10.01 6.71
N ALA A 74 -3.64 -9.42 5.62
CA ALA A 74 -3.44 -10.08 4.34
C ALA A 74 -2.38 -9.37 3.50
N ASP A 75 -1.87 -10.06 2.47
CA ASP A 75 -1.31 -9.36 1.32
C ASP A 75 -2.38 -9.00 0.28
N LEU A 76 -2.08 -8.03 -0.58
CA LEU A 76 -3.02 -7.56 -1.60
C LEU A 76 -3.33 -8.63 -2.65
N GLY A 77 -2.42 -9.57 -2.90
CA GLY A 77 -2.62 -10.71 -3.79
C GLY A 77 -3.69 -11.67 -3.27
N GLU A 78 -3.72 -11.93 -1.95
CA GLU A 78 -4.78 -12.74 -1.32
C GLU A 78 -6.15 -12.08 -1.46
N ILE A 79 -6.22 -10.75 -1.30
CA ILE A 79 -7.46 -10.00 -1.45
C ILE A 79 -7.89 -9.95 -2.92
N ALA A 80 -6.98 -9.63 -3.84
CA ALA A 80 -7.27 -9.52 -5.26
C ALA A 80 -7.71 -10.85 -5.89
N SER A 81 -7.18 -11.97 -5.40
CA SER A 81 -7.59 -13.32 -5.83
C SER A 81 -8.87 -13.82 -5.17
N GLY A 82 -9.40 -13.11 -4.18
CA GLY A 82 -10.60 -13.52 -3.43
C GLY A 82 -10.32 -14.58 -2.35
N ASN A 83 -9.06 -14.88 -2.05
CA ASN A 83 -8.70 -15.82 -0.97
C ASN A 83 -8.98 -15.23 0.41
N LYS A 84 -8.91 -13.92 0.54
CA LYS A 84 -9.34 -13.18 1.72
C LYS A 84 -10.30 -12.04 1.32
N PRO A 85 -11.33 -11.76 2.12
CA PRO A 85 -12.23 -10.66 1.80
C PRO A 85 -11.51 -9.32 1.89
N GLY A 86 -11.79 -8.44 0.93
CA GLY A 86 -11.45 -7.03 1.02
C GLY A 86 -12.40 -6.29 1.96
N ARG A 87 -12.76 -5.05 1.60
CA ARG A 87 -13.77 -4.29 2.35
C ARG A 87 -15.13 -4.99 2.29
N GLU A 88 -15.76 -5.21 3.43
CA GLU A 88 -17.06 -5.87 3.55
C GLU A 88 -18.18 -4.92 3.99
N SER A 89 -17.84 -3.74 4.48
CA SER A 89 -18.81 -2.72 4.83
C SER A 89 -18.32 -1.31 4.48
N GLU A 90 -19.29 -0.38 4.32
CA GLU A 90 -18.97 1.03 4.06
C GLU A 90 -18.34 1.74 5.26
N ARG A 91 -18.37 1.14 6.44
CA ARG A 91 -17.84 1.72 7.67
C ARG A 91 -16.40 1.29 7.96
N GLU A 92 -15.93 0.19 7.36
CA GLU A 92 -14.58 -0.30 7.60
C GLU A 92 -13.51 0.72 7.19
N ARG A 93 -12.57 0.95 8.09
CA ARG A 93 -11.30 1.62 7.79
C ARG A 93 -10.36 0.59 7.20
N THR A 94 -9.92 0.79 6.00
CA THR A 94 -8.99 -0.12 5.33
C THR A 94 -7.68 0.60 5.02
N ILE A 95 -6.56 -0.02 5.35
CA ILE A 95 -5.23 0.54 5.11
C ILE A 95 -4.41 -0.45 4.29
N ALA A 96 -3.77 0.03 3.23
CA ALA A 96 -2.79 -0.70 2.44
C ALA A 96 -1.41 -0.06 2.58
N ILE A 97 -0.44 -0.81 3.08
CA ILE A 97 0.97 -0.44 3.10
C ILE A 97 1.58 -0.98 1.81
N ASN A 98 2.05 -0.07 0.95
CA ASN A 98 2.68 -0.43 -0.32
C ASN A 98 4.19 -0.21 -0.22
N LEU A 99 4.93 -1.30 -0.29
CA LEU A 99 6.39 -1.32 -0.22
C LEU A 99 7.02 -1.11 -1.59
N GLY A 100 6.23 -1.41 -2.64
CA GLY A 100 6.64 -1.36 -4.03
C GLY A 100 7.22 -2.68 -4.52
N LEU A 101 6.50 -3.33 -5.42
CA LEU A 101 6.91 -4.58 -6.03
C LEU A 101 7.24 -4.39 -7.51
N GLY A 102 8.41 -4.86 -7.96
CA GLY A 102 8.76 -4.88 -9.38
C GLY A 102 7.76 -5.65 -10.26
N LEU A 103 6.98 -6.56 -9.65
CA LEU A 103 5.87 -7.26 -10.31
C LEU A 103 4.77 -6.29 -10.77
N GLU A 104 4.42 -5.31 -9.96
CA GLU A 104 3.40 -4.30 -10.25
C GLU A 104 3.84 -3.39 -11.38
N ASP A 105 5.11 -2.96 -11.35
CA ASP A 105 5.74 -2.18 -12.42
C ASP A 105 5.71 -2.94 -13.75
N MET A 106 6.08 -4.23 -13.73
CA MET A 106 6.09 -5.07 -14.92
C MET A 106 4.68 -5.30 -15.47
N ALA A 107 3.70 -5.58 -14.61
CA ALA A 107 2.31 -5.75 -15.04
C ALA A 107 1.77 -4.49 -15.70
N THR A 108 2.05 -3.33 -15.12
CA THR A 108 1.67 -2.03 -15.66
C THR A 108 2.40 -1.72 -16.97
N ALA A 109 3.71 -1.94 -17.04
CA ALA A 109 4.53 -1.69 -18.22
C ALA A 109 4.07 -2.55 -19.42
N ILE A 110 3.78 -3.83 -19.20
CA ILE A 110 3.25 -4.73 -20.26
C ILE A 110 1.92 -4.18 -20.79
N ARG A 111 1.02 -3.76 -19.92
CA ARG A 111 -0.29 -3.22 -20.31
C ARG A 111 -0.16 -1.92 -21.13
N VAL A 112 0.70 -1.01 -20.67
CA VAL A 112 0.98 0.25 -21.35
C VAL A 112 1.62 0.00 -22.72
N TYR A 113 2.61 -0.90 -22.79
CA TYR A 113 3.26 -1.28 -24.04
C TYR A 113 2.28 -1.84 -25.06
N GLN A 114 1.45 -2.81 -24.67
CA GLN A 114 0.44 -3.39 -25.56
C GLN A 114 -0.55 -2.33 -26.06
N SER A 115 -1.05 -1.49 -25.15
CA SER A 115 -1.99 -0.42 -25.52
C SER A 115 -1.35 0.59 -26.49
N ALA A 116 -0.08 0.94 -26.31
CA ALA A 116 0.64 1.82 -27.20
C ALA A 116 0.83 1.21 -28.60
N MET A 117 1.17 -0.09 -28.64
CA MET A 117 1.30 -0.81 -29.92
C MET A 117 -0.02 -0.86 -30.70
N ASP A 118 -1.13 -1.15 -30.02
CA ASP A 118 -2.47 -1.23 -30.62
C ASP A 118 -2.93 0.13 -31.18
N GLN A 119 -2.52 1.22 -30.54
CA GLN A 119 -2.84 2.58 -30.95
C GLN A 119 -1.81 3.20 -31.92
N GLY A 120 -0.73 2.50 -32.22
CA GLY A 120 0.36 3.02 -33.07
C GLY A 120 1.11 4.20 -32.43
N ILE A 121 1.17 4.28 -31.10
CA ILE A 121 1.81 5.36 -30.35
C ILE A 121 3.23 4.92 -29.99
N GLY A 122 4.17 5.86 -30.05
CA GLY A 122 5.58 5.65 -29.70
C GLY A 122 6.49 5.51 -30.91
N THR A 123 7.78 5.39 -30.64
CA THR A 123 8.81 5.24 -31.67
C THR A 123 9.69 4.05 -31.33
N LYS A 124 9.85 3.12 -32.28
CA LYS A 124 10.84 2.05 -32.16
C LYS A 124 12.24 2.62 -32.39
N LEU A 125 13.07 2.48 -31.37
CA LEU A 125 14.48 2.84 -31.48
C LEU A 125 15.27 1.63 -31.96
N PRO A 126 16.32 1.83 -32.83
CA PRO A 126 17.24 0.76 -33.14
C PRO A 126 18.03 0.38 -31.88
N LEU A 127 18.10 -0.92 -31.59
CA LEU A 127 18.97 -1.48 -30.56
C LEU A 127 20.34 -1.77 -31.13
#